data_c3b8d247014712f0732e5f291f2cf4cc
#
_entry.id   c3b8d247014712f0732e5f291f2cf4cc
#
_cell.length_a   1.000
_cell.length_b   1.000
_cell.length_c   1.000
_cell.angle_alpha   90.00
_cell.angle_beta   90.00
_cell.angle_gamma   90.00
#
_symmetry.space_group_name_H-M   'P 1'
#
loop_
_entity.id
_entity.type
_entity.pdbx_description
1 polymer ?
#
loop_
_entity_poly.entity_id
_entity_poly.type
_entity_poly.pdbx_seq_one_letter_code
_entity_poly.pdbx_strand_id
1 'polypeptide(L)'
;MLLKEEEIKSHLRLDDGLYSDGDFLKLLAQAVQKRTETYLNRKLYAPEETIPEDDPDGMHLTDDVRLAMLMLVSHFYENRSTITDVEKLEAPMSFRWLAGPYRIVPL
;
A
#
# COMPACT_ATOMS: atom_id res chain seq x y z
N MET A 1 9.37 5.97 -0.12
CA MET A 1 8.26 5.21 0.47
C MET A 1 7.16 6.19 0.85
N LEU A 2 5.97 6.01 0.32
CA LEU A 2 4.86 6.94 0.52
C LEU A 2 4.18 6.78 1.88
N LEU A 3 4.13 5.55 2.40
CA LEU A 3 3.60 5.32 3.73
C LEU A 3 4.72 5.49 4.75
N LYS A 4 4.47 6.26 5.80
CA LYS A 4 5.44 6.48 6.87
C LYS A 4 5.35 5.35 7.89
N GLU A 5 6.50 4.98 8.45
CA GLU A 5 6.56 3.92 9.45
C GLU A 5 5.66 4.21 10.65
N GLU A 6 5.63 5.45 11.11
CA GLU A 6 4.78 5.89 12.22
C GLU A 6 3.29 5.71 11.90
N GLU A 7 2.91 6.01 10.67
CA GLU A 7 1.55 5.86 10.19
C GLU A 7 1.12 4.39 10.19
N ILE A 8 2.03 3.52 9.74
CA ILE A 8 1.78 2.07 9.72
C ILE A 8 1.62 1.53 11.13
N LYS A 9 2.52 1.92 12.03
CA LYS A 9 2.46 1.48 13.43
C LYS A 9 1.18 1.94 14.11
N SER A 10 0.77 3.19 13.86
CA SER A 10 -0.47 3.71 14.40
C SER A 10 -1.68 2.94 13.88
N HIS A 11 -1.70 2.63 12.58
CA HIS A 11 -2.80 1.86 11.97
C HIS A 11 -2.88 0.45 12.55
N LEU A 12 -1.74 -0.18 12.79
CA LEU A 12 -1.66 -1.53 13.34
C LEU A 12 -1.74 -1.56 14.86
N ARG A 13 -1.77 -0.39 15.51
CA ARG A 13 -1.79 -0.24 16.97
C ARG A 13 -0.57 -0.87 17.65
N LEU A 14 0.59 -0.71 17.03
CA LEU A 14 1.85 -1.23 17.58
C LEU A 14 2.51 -0.17 18.46
N ASP A 15 3.05 -0.62 19.60
CA ASP A 15 3.85 0.22 20.48
C ASP A 15 5.31 0.24 20.02
N ASP A 16 5.93 1.41 20.01
CA ASP A 16 7.29 1.58 19.53
C ASP A 16 8.32 0.77 20.32
N GLY A 17 8.05 0.48 21.58
CA GLY A 17 8.99 -0.23 22.44
C GLY A 17 8.87 -1.74 22.44
N LEU A 18 7.81 -2.30 21.84
CA LEU A 18 7.50 -3.72 21.94
C LEU A 18 7.85 -4.55 20.71
N TYR A 19 8.05 -3.89 19.57
CA TYR A 19 8.27 -4.59 18.31
C TYR A 19 9.51 -4.08 17.61
N SER A 20 10.40 -5.01 17.29
CA SER A 20 11.62 -4.74 16.53
C SER A 20 11.46 -5.04 15.04
N ASP A 21 10.23 -5.06 14.55
CA ASP A 21 9.91 -5.42 13.17
C ASP A 21 9.99 -4.25 12.19
N GLY A 22 10.75 -3.19 12.51
CA GLY A 22 10.86 -2.01 11.66
C GLY A 22 11.29 -2.33 10.23
N ASP A 23 12.27 -3.22 10.07
CA ASP A 23 12.75 -3.62 8.74
C ASP A 23 11.68 -4.38 7.98
N PHE A 24 10.93 -5.25 8.65
CA PHE A 24 9.82 -5.97 8.02
C PHE A 24 8.71 -5.01 7.62
N LEU A 25 8.38 -4.05 8.48
CA LEU A 25 7.34 -3.05 8.16
C LEU A 25 7.73 -2.19 6.96
N LYS A 26 9.01 -1.82 6.84
CA LYS A 26 9.50 -1.07 5.68
C LYS A 26 9.39 -1.89 4.41
N LEU A 27 9.81 -3.15 4.46
CA LEU A 27 9.71 -4.04 3.31
C LEU A 27 8.25 -4.22 2.91
N LEU A 28 7.38 -4.43 3.88
CA LEU A 28 5.95 -4.62 3.63
C LEU A 28 5.33 -3.37 3.00
N ALA A 29 5.67 -2.18 3.51
CA ALA A 29 5.18 -0.92 2.96
C ALA A 29 5.64 -0.72 1.52
N GLN A 30 6.89 -1.03 1.23
CA GLN A 30 7.43 -0.93 -0.14
C GLN A 30 6.74 -1.92 -1.07
N ALA A 31 6.52 -3.15 -0.61
CA ALA A 31 5.84 -4.17 -1.40
C ALA A 31 4.39 -3.79 -1.68
N VAL A 32 3.70 -3.25 -0.68
CA VAL A 32 2.31 -2.80 -0.83
C VAL A 32 2.25 -1.64 -1.81
N GLN A 33 3.16 -0.68 -1.71
CA GLN A 33 3.22 0.45 -2.65
C GLN A 33 3.42 -0.05 -4.08
N LYS A 34 4.39 -0.93 -4.28
CA LYS A 34 4.67 -1.48 -5.60
C LYS A 34 3.48 -2.27 -6.15
N ARG A 35 2.86 -3.07 -5.30
CA ARG A 35 1.69 -3.86 -5.70
C ARG A 35 0.51 -2.96 -6.05
N THR A 36 0.31 -1.89 -5.29
CA THR A 36 -0.75 -0.91 -5.56
C THR A 36 -0.51 -0.23 -6.91
N GLU A 37 0.74 0.21 -7.17
CA GLU A 37 1.08 0.81 -8.46
C GLU A 37 0.84 -0.16 -9.61
N THR A 38 1.18 -1.43 -9.44
CA THR A 38 0.93 -2.45 -10.45
C THR A 38 -0.57 -2.66 -10.68
N TYR A 39 -1.36 -2.70 -9.61
CA TYR A 39 -2.81 -2.85 -9.71
C TYR A 39 -3.44 -1.68 -10.46
N LEU A 40 -2.98 -0.46 -10.15
CA LEU A 40 -3.52 0.77 -10.76
C LEU A 40 -3.02 0.99 -12.19
N ASN A 41 -1.92 0.34 -12.59
CA ASN A 41 -1.18 0.64 -13.82
C ASN A 41 -0.75 2.10 -13.88
N ARG A 42 -0.40 2.66 -12.71
CA ARG A 42 0.02 4.05 -12.55
C ARG A 42 1.10 4.12 -11.49
N LYS A 43 2.01 5.06 -11.64
CA LYS A 43 2.99 5.36 -10.61
C LYS A 43 2.40 6.36 -9.61
N LEU A 44 2.65 6.13 -8.33
CA LEU A 44 2.18 7.01 -7.26
C LEU A 44 3.30 7.97 -6.85
N TYR A 45 2.93 9.22 -6.65
CA TYR A 45 3.83 10.28 -6.22
C TYR A 45 3.31 10.89 -4.92
N ALA A 46 4.22 11.36 -4.06
CA ALA A 46 3.84 12.07 -2.86
C ALA A 46 3.10 13.36 -3.23
N PRO A 47 2.18 13.85 -2.40
CA PRO A 47 1.41 15.05 -2.73
C PRO A 47 2.26 16.28 -3.03
N GLU A 48 3.45 16.37 -2.44
CA GLU A 48 4.40 17.47 -2.64
C GLU A 48 5.33 17.27 -3.84
N GLU A 49 5.34 16.08 -4.45
CA GLU A 49 6.19 15.80 -5.60
C GLU A 49 5.55 16.29 -6.89
N THR A 50 6.39 16.69 -7.84
CA THR A 50 5.93 17.04 -9.19
C THR A 50 5.97 15.80 -10.06
N ILE A 51 4.87 15.51 -10.74
CA ILE A 51 4.78 14.38 -11.66
C ILE A 51 5.53 14.75 -12.94
N PRO A 52 6.53 13.96 -13.39
CA PRO A 52 7.26 14.23 -14.62
C PRO A 52 6.34 14.27 -15.85
N GLU A 53 6.69 15.12 -16.81
CA GLU A 53 5.91 15.26 -18.05
C GLU A 53 5.91 13.97 -18.89
N ASP A 54 6.93 13.14 -18.74
CA ASP A 54 7.04 11.87 -19.45
C ASP A 54 6.23 10.74 -18.78
N ASP A 55 5.50 11.05 -17.70
CA ASP A 55 4.64 10.09 -17.01
C ASP A 55 3.21 10.62 -16.94
N PRO A 56 2.47 10.59 -18.04
CA PRO A 56 1.11 11.13 -18.08
C PRO A 56 0.11 10.35 -17.23
N ASP A 57 0.41 9.10 -16.91
CA ASP A 57 -0.47 8.25 -16.12
C ASP A 57 -0.18 8.34 -14.62
N GLY A 58 0.91 9.02 -14.22
CA GLY A 58 1.26 9.21 -12.83
C GLY A 58 0.18 9.96 -12.06
N MET A 59 0.03 9.66 -10.78
CA MET A 59 -0.92 10.35 -9.93
C MET A 59 -0.34 10.60 -8.54
N HIS A 60 -0.83 11.64 -7.88
CA HIS A 60 -0.50 11.89 -6.49
C HIS A 60 -1.28 10.93 -5.60
N LEU A 61 -0.68 10.58 -4.47
CA LEU A 61 -1.35 9.74 -3.47
C LEU A 61 -2.54 10.48 -2.88
N THR A 62 -3.71 9.87 -2.99
CA THR A 62 -4.94 10.40 -2.40
C THR A 62 -5.23 9.70 -1.08
N ASP A 63 -6.12 10.29 -0.27
CA ASP A 63 -6.43 9.72 1.05
C ASP A 63 -7.09 8.35 0.95
N ASP A 64 -7.95 8.13 -0.05
CA ASP A 64 -8.59 6.84 -0.24
C ASP A 64 -7.59 5.76 -0.69
N VAL A 65 -6.66 6.09 -1.58
CA VAL A 65 -5.61 5.14 -1.96
C VAL A 65 -4.66 4.89 -0.79
N ARG A 66 -4.36 5.92 0.00
CA ARG A 66 -3.54 5.76 1.22
C ARG A 66 -4.20 4.80 2.19
N LEU A 67 -5.50 4.97 2.43
CA LEU A 67 -6.25 4.06 3.31
C LEU A 67 -6.25 2.65 2.76
N ALA A 68 -6.44 2.49 1.45
CA ALA A 68 -6.41 1.18 0.81
C ALA A 68 -5.06 0.49 1.04
N MET A 69 -3.96 1.23 0.92
CA MET A 69 -2.62 0.70 1.14
C MET A 69 -2.42 0.29 2.60
N LEU A 70 -2.91 1.09 3.56
CA LEU A 70 -2.81 0.75 4.97
C LEU A 70 -3.61 -0.51 5.30
N MET A 71 -4.78 -0.67 4.72
CA MET A 71 -5.59 -1.87 4.90
C MET A 71 -4.89 -3.09 4.31
N LEU A 72 -4.19 -2.93 3.20
CA LEU A 72 -3.44 -4.01 2.58
C LEU A 72 -2.21 -4.39 3.44
N VAL A 73 -1.53 -3.39 4.02
CA VAL A 73 -0.44 -3.63 4.97
C VAL A 73 -0.95 -4.44 6.15
N SER A 74 -2.08 -4.05 6.73
CA SER A 74 -2.69 -4.76 7.85
C SER A 74 -3.03 -6.20 7.48
N HIS A 75 -3.60 -6.40 6.30
CA HIS A 75 -3.97 -7.72 5.81
C HIS A 75 -2.76 -8.65 5.73
N PHE A 76 -1.66 -8.19 5.12
CA PHE A 76 -0.47 -9.01 5.00
C PHE A 76 0.26 -9.18 6.34
N TYR A 77 0.26 -8.15 7.17
CA TYR A 77 0.90 -8.23 8.48
C TYR A 77 0.21 -9.30 9.36
N GLU A 78 -1.10 -9.29 9.39
CA GLU A 78 -1.87 -10.25 10.18
C GLU A 78 -1.79 -11.68 9.64
N ASN A 79 -1.54 -11.84 8.36
CA ASN A 79 -1.52 -13.16 7.70
C ASN A 79 -0.11 -13.63 7.35
N ARG A 80 0.94 -12.98 7.86
CA ARG A 80 2.31 -13.33 7.49
C ARG A 80 2.70 -14.76 7.84
N SER A 81 2.11 -15.32 8.90
CA SER A 81 2.40 -16.70 9.34
C SER A 81 1.66 -17.75 8.52
N THR A 82 0.70 -17.36 7.68
CA THR A 82 -0.11 -18.26 6.88
C THR A 82 0.07 -18.02 5.38
N ILE A 83 1.23 -17.49 5.01
CA ILE A 83 1.52 -17.03 3.65
C ILE A 83 1.54 -18.17 2.63
N THR A 84 1.59 -19.42 3.07
CA THR A 84 1.53 -20.59 2.20
C THR A 84 0.14 -20.84 1.61
N ASP A 85 -0.89 -20.16 2.13
CA ASP A 85 -2.25 -20.29 1.63
C ASP A 85 -2.53 -19.17 0.63
N VAL A 86 -2.55 -19.50 -0.65
CA VAL A 86 -2.69 -18.52 -1.73
C VAL A 86 -4.00 -17.75 -1.65
N GLU A 87 -5.05 -18.37 -1.16
CA GLU A 87 -6.36 -17.72 -1.04
C GLU A 87 -6.31 -16.55 -0.06
N LYS A 88 -5.48 -16.65 0.97
CA LYS A 88 -5.33 -15.59 1.98
C LYS A 88 -4.49 -14.42 1.49
N LEU A 89 -3.80 -14.57 0.36
CA LEU A 89 -3.01 -13.50 -0.23
C LEU A 89 -3.85 -12.60 -1.13
N GLU A 90 -5.11 -12.95 -1.36
CA GLU A 90 -6.00 -12.13 -2.17
C GLU A 90 -6.27 -10.79 -1.47
N ALA A 91 -6.22 -9.70 -2.25
CA ALA A 91 -6.45 -8.37 -1.72
C ALA A 91 -7.89 -8.26 -1.17
N PRO A 92 -8.10 -7.60 -0.02
CA PRO A 92 -9.45 -7.42 0.50
C PRO A 92 -10.29 -6.58 -0.46
N MET A 93 -11.60 -6.85 -0.47
CA MET A 93 -12.53 -6.13 -1.32
C MET A 93 -12.51 -4.62 -1.06
N SER A 94 -12.28 -4.21 0.19
CA SER A 94 -12.15 -2.80 0.55
C SER A 94 -11.00 -2.12 -0.18
N PHE A 95 -9.88 -2.82 -0.38
CA PHE A 95 -8.77 -2.28 -1.18
C PHE A 95 -9.23 -1.98 -2.61
N ARG A 96 -9.92 -2.93 -3.22
CA ARG A 96 -10.40 -2.78 -4.60
C ARG A 96 -11.43 -1.66 -4.71
N TRP A 97 -12.27 -1.52 -3.72
CA TRP A 97 -13.29 -0.49 -3.72
C TRP A 97 -12.69 0.92 -3.62
N LEU A 98 -11.66 1.07 -2.77
CA LEU A 98 -11.01 2.37 -2.55
C LEU A 98 -10.05 2.74 -3.69
N ALA A 99 -9.29 1.79 -4.18
CA ALA A 99 -8.26 2.03 -5.20
C ALA A 99 -8.77 1.85 -6.63
N GLY A 100 -9.79 1.03 -6.82
CA GLY A 100 -10.28 0.67 -8.15
C GLY A 100 -10.65 1.84 -9.06
N PRO A 101 -11.30 2.93 -8.55
CA PRO A 101 -11.65 4.06 -9.39
C PRO A 101 -10.47 4.74 -10.08
N TYR A 102 -9.26 4.59 -9.53
CA TYR A 102 -8.05 5.19 -10.10
C TYR A 102 -7.30 4.26 -11.05
N ARG A 103 -7.76 3.01 -11.15
CA ARG A 103 -7.09 2.01 -11.96
C ARG A 103 -7.28 2.28 -13.45
N ILE A 104 -6.17 2.26 -14.19
CA ILE A 104 -6.20 2.33 -15.64
C ILE A 104 -6.27 0.90 -16.18
N VAL A 105 -7.38 0.58 -16.84
CA VAL A 105 -7.57 -0.75 -17.43
C VAL A 105 -7.20 -0.65 -18.91
N PRO A 106 -6.17 -1.39 -19.37
CA PRO A 106 -5.81 -1.37 -20.79
C PRO A 106 -6.92 -2.01 -21.62
N LEU A 107 -7.22 -1.36 -22.73
CA LEU A 107 -8.23 -1.83 -23.68
C LEU A 107 -7.59 -2.69 -24.76
#